data_30f4e1f484608e1c94c58c254643911b
#
_entry.id   30f4e1f484608e1c94c58c254643911b
#
_cell.length_a   1.000
_cell.length_b   1.000
_cell.length_c   1.000
_cell.angle_alpha   90.00
_cell.angle_beta   90.00
_cell.angle_gamma   90.00
#
_symmetry.space_group_name_H-M   'P 1'
#
loop_
_entity.id
_entity.type
_entity.pdbx_description
1 polymer ?
#
loop_
_entity_poly.entity_id
_entity_poly.type
_entity_poly.pdbx_seq_one_letter_code
_entity_poly.pdbx_strand_id
1 'polypeptide(L)'
;MKSSRYTFFTSLLCASGLSGGLCFCIITSFSVPADRLLLACACVLAALFFSALLLLPKSWIWLLAVAALAGGGLYMLRAQLIESASTLVSAVTQQYSEAIPGIQMIQLTDAADADATLIFILIAALYALLCSWTVMRSEGLVYLLVLTVPVLALCLIILQTPP
;
A
#
# COMPACT_ATOMS: atom_id res chain seq x y z
N MET A 1 -23.58 3.83 21.90
CA MET A 1 -23.72 3.03 20.66
C MET A 1 -23.68 3.84 19.36
N LYS A 2 -24.14 5.10 19.28
CA LYS A 2 -24.02 5.93 18.06
C LYS A 2 -22.54 6.27 17.70
N SER A 3 -21.70 6.55 18.67
CA SER A 3 -20.27 6.88 18.46
C SER A 3 -19.48 5.78 17.72
N SER A 4 -19.70 4.51 18.05
CA SER A 4 -18.96 3.38 17.47
C SER A 4 -19.23 3.20 15.96
N ARG A 5 -20.45 3.47 15.49
CA ARG A 5 -20.79 3.35 14.06
C ARG A 5 -20.14 4.46 13.22
N TYR A 6 -20.14 5.70 13.72
CA TYR A 6 -19.47 6.81 13.05
C TYR A 6 -17.95 6.56 12.92
N THR A 7 -17.33 6.10 14.00
CA THR A 7 -15.90 5.79 13.99
C THR A 7 -15.57 4.68 12.97
N PHE A 8 -16.42 3.66 12.86
CA PHE A 8 -16.26 2.61 11.86
C PHE A 8 -16.33 3.14 10.43
N PHE A 9 -17.38 3.90 10.09
CA PHE A 9 -17.52 4.45 8.75
C PHE A 9 -16.41 5.44 8.40
N THR A 10 -16.00 6.27 9.34
CA THR A 10 -14.87 7.19 9.15
C THR A 10 -13.57 6.43 8.93
N SER A 11 -13.31 5.40 9.73
CA SER A 11 -12.15 4.52 9.57
C SER A 11 -12.13 3.84 8.20
N LEU A 12 -13.28 3.29 7.78
CA LEU A 12 -13.43 2.63 6.51
C LEU A 12 -13.15 3.58 5.33
N LEU A 13 -13.78 4.75 5.33
CA LEU A 13 -13.60 5.76 4.26
C LEU A 13 -12.16 6.28 4.22
N CYS A 14 -11.57 6.60 5.37
CA CYS A 14 -10.19 7.06 5.43
C CYS A 14 -9.22 5.96 4.99
N ALA A 15 -9.37 4.73 5.49
CA ALA A 15 -8.48 3.63 5.15
C ALA A 15 -8.58 3.25 3.67
N SER A 16 -9.78 3.12 3.10
CA SER A 16 -9.95 2.79 1.69
C SER A 16 -9.52 3.92 0.76
N GLY A 17 -9.86 5.16 1.10
CA GLY A 17 -9.51 6.34 0.29
C GLY A 17 -8.01 6.60 0.27
N LEU A 18 -7.34 6.55 1.43
CA LEU A 18 -5.91 6.81 1.52
C LEU A 18 -5.08 5.65 0.96
N SER A 19 -5.42 4.40 1.27
CA SER A 19 -4.68 3.24 0.71
C SER A 19 -4.84 3.13 -0.79
N GLY A 20 -6.06 3.30 -1.30
CA GLY A 20 -6.33 3.33 -2.73
C GLY A 20 -5.63 4.50 -3.42
N GLY A 21 -5.79 5.72 -2.88
CA GLY A 21 -5.16 6.92 -3.43
C GLY A 21 -3.64 6.80 -3.53
N LEU A 22 -2.98 6.27 -2.49
CA LEU A 22 -1.54 6.06 -2.48
C LEU A 22 -1.11 5.04 -3.54
N CYS A 23 -1.76 3.88 -3.61
CA CYS A 23 -1.44 2.85 -4.59
C CYS A 23 -1.68 3.34 -6.03
N PHE A 24 -2.81 4.00 -6.30
CA PHE A 24 -3.10 4.55 -7.62
C PHE A 24 -2.13 5.68 -8.00
N CYS A 25 -1.69 6.51 -7.04
CA CYS A 25 -0.68 7.53 -7.28
C CYS A 25 0.64 6.90 -7.74
N ILE A 26 1.11 5.84 -7.06
CA ILE A 26 2.34 5.14 -7.43
C ILE A 26 2.21 4.50 -8.82
N ILE A 27 1.11 3.77 -9.08
CA ILE A 27 0.89 3.10 -10.37
C ILE A 27 0.88 4.10 -11.53
N THR A 28 0.22 5.24 -11.35
CA THR A 28 0.14 6.26 -12.41
C THR A 28 1.46 7.01 -12.59
N SER A 29 2.19 7.31 -11.52
CA SER A 29 3.45 8.03 -11.59
C SER A 29 4.58 7.20 -12.18
N PHE A 30 4.62 5.90 -11.89
CA PHE A 30 5.71 5.00 -12.32
C PHE A 30 5.30 4.07 -13.45
N SER A 31 4.08 4.19 -14.00
CA SER A 31 3.56 3.34 -15.09
C SER A 31 3.72 1.82 -14.82
N VAL A 32 3.57 1.42 -13.55
CA VAL A 32 3.79 0.03 -13.13
C VAL A 32 2.65 -0.85 -13.65
N PRO A 33 2.94 -2.03 -14.24
CA PRO A 33 1.92 -2.98 -14.65
C PRO A 33 1.23 -3.58 -13.43
N ALA A 34 -0.04 -3.23 -13.22
CA ALA A 34 -0.86 -3.75 -12.12
C ALA A 34 -2.35 -3.73 -12.48
N ASP A 35 -3.08 -4.74 -12.04
CA ASP A 35 -4.54 -4.82 -12.23
C ASP A 35 -5.24 -3.81 -11.30
N ARG A 36 -5.68 -2.70 -11.89
CA ARG A 36 -6.34 -1.59 -11.17
C ARG A 36 -7.62 -2.01 -10.49
N LEU A 37 -8.41 -2.89 -11.12
CA LEU A 37 -9.70 -3.32 -10.58
C LEU A 37 -9.50 -4.23 -9.38
N LEU A 38 -8.61 -5.20 -9.50
CA LEU A 38 -8.25 -6.11 -8.42
C LEU A 38 -7.68 -5.36 -7.23
N LEU A 39 -6.83 -4.37 -7.49
CA LEU A 39 -6.24 -3.53 -6.43
C LEU A 39 -7.30 -2.66 -5.72
N ALA A 40 -8.23 -2.04 -6.46
CA ALA A 40 -9.32 -1.28 -5.86
C ALA A 40 -10.18 -2.16 -4.94
N CYS A 41 -10.55 -3.36 -5.40
CA CYS A 41 -11.26 -4.33 -4.58
C CYS A 41 -10.47 -4.73 -3.34
N ALA A 42 -9.17 -5.00 -3.49
CA ALA A 42 -8.29 -5.36 -2.37
C ALA A 42 -8.18 -4.24 -1.32
N CYS A 43 -8.06 -2.97 -1.74
CA CYS A 43 -8.04 -1.82 -0.82
C CYS A 43 -9.32 -1.72 0.00
N VAL A 44 -10.49 -1.86 -0.64
CA VAL A 44 -11.78 -1.79 0.06
C VAL A 44 -11.96 -2.99 1.01
N LEU A 45 -11.63 -4.20 0.57
CA LEU A 45 -11.71 -5.40 1.40
C LEU A 45 -10.75 -5.35 2.58
N ALA A 46 -9.52 -4.89 2.39
CA ALA A 46 -8.56 -4.70 3.47
C ALA A 46 -9.04 -3.66 4.49
N ALA A 47 -9.56 -2.51 4.02
CA ALA A 47 -10.11 -1.49 4.89
C ALA A 47 -11.31 -2.00 5.69
N LEU A 48 -12.24 -2.73 5.07
CA LEU A 48 -13.38 -3.37 5.73
C LEU A 48 -12.91 -4.36 6.79
N PHE A 49 -11.99 -5.25 6.42
CA PHE A 49 -11.48 -6.29 7.30
C PHE A 49 -10.80 -5.71 8.54
N PHE A 50 -9.86 -4.77 8.37
CA PHE A 50 -9.14 -4.18 9.50
C PHE A 50 -10.02 -3.28 10.35
N SER A 51 -10.94 -2.51 9.75
CA SER A 51 -11.90 -1.71 10.51
C SER A 51 -12.84 -2.57 11.34
N ALA A 52 -13.29 -3.71 10.83
CA ALA A 52 -14.11 -4.67 11.57
C ALA A 52 -13.31 -5.39 12.67
N LEU A 53 -12.07 -5.79 12.37
CA LEU A 53 -11.18 -6.48 13.31
C LEU A 53 -10.88 -5.63 14.54
N LEU A 54 -10.63 -4.34 14.34
CA LEU A 54 -10.32 -3.40 15.43
C LEU A 54 -11.52 -3.07 16.34
N LEU A 55 -12.75 -3.34 15.87
CA LEU A 55 -13.96 -3.22 16.70
C LEU A 55 -14.15 -4.38 17.68
N LEU A 56 -13.48 -5.52 17.45
CA LEU A 56 -13.60 -6.68 18.31
C LEU A 56 -12.98 -6.44 19.70
N PRO A 57 -13.62 -6.92 20.78
CA PRO A 57 -13.00 -6.93 22.08
C PRO A 57 -11.73 -7.79 22.05
N LYS A 58 -10.65 -7.31 22.67
CA LYS A 58 -9.30 -7.93 22.60
C LYS A 58 -8.72 -7.98 21.19
N SER A 59 -8.90 -6.91 20.39
CA SER A 59 -8.38 -6.77 19.01
C SER A 59 -6.91 -7.13 18.87
N TRP A 60 -6.08 -6.97 19.92
CA TRP A 60 -4.66 -7.33 19.92
C TRP A 60 -4.41 -8.82 19.64
N ILE A 61 -5.22 -9.71 20.23
CA ILE A 61 -5.09 -11.18 20.02
C ILE A 61 -5.42 -11.53 18.58
N TRP A 62 -6.48 -10.90 18.03
CA TRP A 62 -6.88 -11.11 16.65
C TRP A 62 -5.86 -10.56 15.66
N LEU A 63 -5.24 -9.42 15.97
CA LEU A 63 -4.15 -8.87 15.15
C LEU A 63 -2.95 -9.80 15.12
N LEU A 64 -2.55 -10.38 16.24
CA LEU A 64 -1.48 -11.37 16.30
C LEU A 64 -1.81 -12.63 15.48
N ALA A 65 -3.04 -13.14 15.58
CA ALA A 65 -3.49 -14.28 14.78
C ALA A 65 -3.45 -13.98 13.27
N VAL A 66 -3.94 -12.80 12.87
CA VAL A 66 -3.89 -12.36 11.46
C VAL A 66 -2.44 -12.16 11.01
N ALA A 67 -1.58 -11.56 11.83
CA ALA A 67 -0.16 -11.39 11.52
C ALA A 67 0.55 -12.74 11.35
N ALA A 68 0.26 -13.73 12.18
CA ALA A 68 0.82 -15.09 12.05
C ALA A 68 0.34 -15.78 10.76
N LEU A 69 -0.96 -15.68 10.44
CA LEU A 69 -1.52 -16.21 9.20
C LEU A 69 -0.95 -15.51 7.96
N ALA A 70 -0.85 -14.17 8.01
CA ALA A 70 -0.25 -13.37 6.94
C ALA A 70 1.23 -13.73 6.75
N GLY A 71 1.99 -13.89 7.84
CA GLY A 71 3.40 -14.29 7.79
C GLY A 71 3.58 -15.68 7.15
N GLY A 72 2.71 -16.63 7.48
CA GLY A 72 2.69 -17.95 6.84
C GLY A 72 2.34 -17.88 5.36
N GLY A 73 1.33 -17.09 4.98
CA GLY A 73 0.96 -16.85 3.59
C GLY A 73 2.07 -16.17 2.78
N LEU A 74 2.71 -15.13 3.35
CA LEU A 74 3.85 -14.44 2.75
C LEU A 74 5.04 -15.38 2.53
N TYR A 75 5.29 -16.27 3.49
CA TYR A 75 6.36 -17.27 3.34
C TYR A 75 6.09 -18.23 2.18
N MET A 76 4.84 -18.66 1.99
CA MET A 76 4.46 -19.52 0.87
C MET A 76 4.54 -18.79 -0.49
N LEU A 77 4.22 -17.50 -0.52
CA LEU A 77 4.21 -16.66 -1.73
C LEU A 77 5.53 -15.91 -1.94
N ARG A 78 6.57 -16.21 -1.17
CA ARG A 78 7.85 -15.46 -1.17
C ARG A 78 8.47 -15.29 -2.57
N ALA A 79 8.42 -16.31 -3.42
CA ALA A 79 8.98 -16.25 -4.76
C ALA A 79 8.25 -15.22 -5.64
N GLN A 80 6.93 -15.26 -5.63
CA GLN A 80 6.08 -14.32 -6.38
C GLN A 80 6.20 -12.90 -5.84
N LEU A 81 6.35 -12.75 -4.50
CA LEU A 81 6.57 -11.45 -3.87
C LEU A 81 7.92 -10.84 -4.26
N ILE A 82 8.98 -11.64 -4.30
CA ILE A 82 10.30 -11.17 -4.74
C ILE A 82 10.25 -10.72 -6.20
N GLU A 83 9.58 -11.48 -7.06
CA GLU A 83 9.38 -11.15 -8.46
C GLU A 83 8.58 -9.86 -8.63
N SER A 84 7.42 -9.74 -7.97
CA SER A 84 6.60 -8.52 -7.98
C SER A 84 7.35 -7.30 -7.39
N ALA A 85 8.16 -7.50 -6.36
CA ALA A 85 8.98 -6.45 -5.77
C ALA A 85 10.10 -6.01 -6.73
N SER A 86 10.75 -6.95 -7.42
CA SER A 86 11.79 -6.62 -8.40
C SER A 86 11.23 -5.83 -9.59
N THR A 87 10.01 -6.15 -10.03
CA THR A 87 9.29 -5.39 -11.07
C THR A 87 9.00 -3.96 -10.64
N LEU A 88 8.53 -3.78 -9.41
CA LEU A 88 8.29 -2.45 -8.86
C LEU A 88 9.59 -1.64 -8.76
N VAL A 89 10.66 -2.24 -8.24
CA VAL A 89 11.97 -1.57 -8.10
C VAL A 89 12.55 -1.23 -9.46
N SER A 90 12.45 -2.12 -10.45
CA SER A 90 12.94 -1.85 -11.81
C SER A 90 12.16 -0.71 -12.48
N ALA A 91 10.83 -0.69 -12.38
CA ALA A 91 10.00 0.39 -12.92
C ALA A 91 10.34 1.75 -12.28
N VAL A 92 10.48 1.77 -10.94
CA VAL A 92 10.87 2.99 -10.23
C VAL A 92 12.27 3.45 -10.63
N THR A 93 13.24 2.53 -10.71
CA THR A 93 14.63 2.85 -11.07
C THR A 93 14.73 3.35 -12.51
N GLN A 94 13.98 2.76 -13.43
CA GLN A 94 13.93 3.20 -14.81
C GLN A 94 13.44 4.64 -14.93
N GLN A 95 12.32 4.95 -14.28
CA GLN A 95 11.73 6.28 -14.31
C GLN A 95 12.69 7.35 -13.70
N TYR A 96 13.40 6.97 -12.62
CA TYR A 96 14.40 7.86 -12.02
C TYR A 96 15.63 8.05 -12.92
N SER A 97 16.08 7.01 -13.63
CA SER A 97 17.22 7.13 -14.54
C SER A 97 16.92 8.01 -15.75
N GLU A 98 15.67 8.01 -16.21
CA GLU A 98 15.20 8.91 -17.27
C GLU A 98 15.13 10.36 -16.79
N ALA A 99 14.74 10.57 -15.52
CA ALA A 99 14.60 11.91 -14.94
C ALA A 99 15.96 12.54 -14.52
N ILE A 100 16.96 11.72 -14.15
CA ILE A 100 18.26 12.20 -13.66
C ILE A 100 19.40 11.59 -14.48
N PRO A 101 19.94 12.31 -15.47
CA PRO A 101 21.06 11.82 -16.28
C PRO A 101 22.31 11.62 -15.40
N GLY A 102 22.85 10.39 -15.39
CA GLY A 102 24.07 10.03 -14.65
C GLY A 102 23.91 8.91 -13.62
N ILE A 103 22.72 8.45 -13.34
CA ILE A 103 22.48 7.27 -12.49
C ILE A 103 22.62 6.01 -13.37
N GLN A 104 23.65 5.19 -13.10
CA GLN A 104 23.80 3.90 -13.79
C GLN A 104 22.71 2.94 -13.29
N MET A 105 21.94 2.39 -14.24
CA MET A 105 20.92 1.37 -13.94
C MET A 105 21.56 0.13 -13.33
N ILE A 106 21.09 -0.27 -12.17
CA ILE A 106 21.20 -1.65 -11.72
C ILE A 106 20.05 -2.40 -12.42
N GLN A 107 20.34 -3.05 -13.56
CA GLN A 107 19.38 -3.95 -14.19
C GLN A 107 19.22 -5.19 -13.27
N LEU A 108 18.24 -5.11 -12.39
CA LEU A 108 17.79 -6.27 -11.63
C LEU A 108 16.85 -7.07 -12.54
N THR A 109 17.44 -8.02 -13.28
CA THR A 109 16.76 -9.09 -14.04
C THR A 109 15.69 -8.64 -15.06
N ASP A 110 15.59 -9.41 -16.18
CA ASP A 110 14.62 -9.26 -17.28
C ASP A 110 13.14 -9.49 -16.88
N ALA A 111 12.69 -8.94 -15.75
CA ALA A 111 11.33 -9.07 -15.22
C ALA A 111 10.37 -8.02 -15.84
N ALA A 112 10.56 -7.70 -17.14
CA ALA A 112 9.77 -6.66 -17.82
C ALA A 112 8.26 -6.97 -17.91
N ASP A 113 7.85 -8.23 -17.72
CA ASP A 113 6.45 -8.68 -17.86
C ASP A 113 5.81 -9.18 -16.56
N ALA A 114 6.50 -9.11 -15.42
CA ALA A 114 5.94 -9.58 -14.17
C ALA A 114 4.92 -8.59 -13.58
N ASP A 115 3.80 -9.12 -13.10
CA ASP A 115 2.71 -8.33 -12.51
C ASP A 115 3.05 -7.88 -11.08
N ALA A 116 3.12 -6.57 -10.85
CA ALA A 116 3.39 -5.99 -9.53
C ALA A 116 2.15 -5.95 -8.60
N THR A 117 1.00 -6.48 -9.01
CA THR A 117 -0.25 -6.39 -8.26
C THR A 117 -0.12 -6.96 -6.84
N LEU A 118 0.61 -8.07 -6.65
CA LEU A 118 0.78 -8.70 -5.34
C LEU A 118 1.47 -7.79 -4.31
N ILE A 119 2.54 -7.11 -4.71
CA ILE A 119 3.24 -6.20 -3.80
C ILE A 119 2.37 -4.99 -3.45
N PHE A 120 1.56 -4.49 -4.40
CA PHE A 120 0.63 -3.41 -4.14
C PHE A 120 -0.51 -3.82 -3.20
N ILE A 121 -1.04 -5.03 -3.32
CA ILE A 121 -2.03 -5.57 -2.37
C ILE A 121 -1.44 -5.61 -0.96
N LEU A 122 -0.20 -6.04 -0.81
CA LEU A 122 0.48 -6.07 0.49
C LEU A 122 0.65 -4.66 1.07
N ILE A 123 1.14 -3.72 0.26
CA ILE A 123 1.29 -2.31 0.66
C ILE A 123 -0.06 -1.72 1.07
N ALA A 124 -1.10 -1.94 0.26
CA ALA A 124 -2.45 -1.48 0.54
C ALA A 124 -3.01 -2.05 1.85
N ALA A 125 -2.80 -3.34 2.11
CA ALA A 125 -3.24 -4.00 3.33
C ALA A 125 -2.53 -3.45 4.57
N LEU A 126 -1.21 -3.28 4.53
CA LEU A 126 -0.43 -2.68 5.62
C LEU A 126 -0.87 -1.23 5.87
N TYR A 127 -1.07 -0.46 4.80
CA TYR A 127 -1.47 0.92 4.92
C TYR A 127 -2.90 1.06 5.44
N ALA A 128 -3.84 0.21 4.99
CA ALA A 128 -5.20 0.16 5.51
C ALA A 128 -5.24 -0.21 7.00
N LEU A 129 -4.37 -1.14 7.44
CA LEU A 129 -4.21 -1.47 8.87
C LEU A 129 -3.75 -0.25 9.67
N LEU A 130 -2.71 0.45 9.21
CA LEU A 130 -2.19 1.65 9.87
C LEU A 130 -3.24 2.77 9.93
N CYS A 131 -3.95 3.02 8.83
CA CYS A 131 -5.03 4.00 8.78
C CYS A 131 -6.16 3.66 9.77
N SER A 132 -6.62 2.41 9.77
CA SER A 132 -7.68 1.97 10.67
C SER A 132 -7.25 2.06 12.13
N TRP A 133 -6.00 1.69 12.43
CA TRP A 133 -5.44 1.81 13.78
C TRP A 133 -5.38 3.25 14.26
N THR A 134 -4.87 4.17 13.44
CA THR A 134 -4.73 5.59 13.80
C THR A 134 -6.08 6.26 14.00
N VAL A 135 -7.05 6.01 13.12
CA VAL A 135 -8.40 6.59 13.24
C VAL A 135 -9.12 6.08 14.49
N MET A 136 -8.96 4.80 14.85
CA MET A 136 -9.62 4.24 16.02
C MET A 136 -9.01 4.67 17.37
N ARG A 137 -7.70 4.94 17.40
CA ARG A 137 -7.02 5.40 18.61
C ARG A 137 -7.01 6.91 18.82
N SER A 138 -7.50 7.70 17.87
CA SER A 138 -7.55 9.17 17.87
C SER A 138 -6.21 9.91 18.11
N GLU A 139 -5.08 9.18 18.10
CA GLU A 139 -3.77 9.75 18.43
C GLU A 139 -2.88 10.03 17.22
N GLY A 140 -3.36 9.76 15.99
CA GLY A 140 -2.40 9.47 14.95
C GLY A 140 -2.56 10.13 13.60
N LEU A 141 -3.38 11.17 13.41
CA LEU A 141 -3.44 11.90 12.14
C LEU A 141 -2.05 12.38 11.70
N VAL A 142 -1.18 12.74 12.66
CA VAL A 142 0.20 13.16 12.40
C VAL A 142 1.05 12.00 11.86
N TYR A 143 0.92 10.78 12.43
CA TYR A 143 1.65 9.60 11.93
C TYR A 143 1.24 9.23 10.52
N LEU A 144 -0.05 9.38 10.20
CA LEU A 144 -0.58 9.12 8.87
C LEU A 144 -0.05 10.13 7.85
N LEU A 145 0.03 11.42 8.22
CA LEU A 145 0.63 12.46 7.42
C LEU A 145 2.13 12.23 7.20
N VAL A 146 2.87 11.89 8.26
CA VAL A 146 4.31 11.60 8.16
C VAL A 146 4.60 10.42 7.24
N LEU A 147 3.70 9.43 7.17
CA LEU A 147 3.86 8.28 6.29
C LEU A 147 3.45 8.57 4.83
N THR A 148 2.39 9.37 4.62
CA THR A 148 1.87 9.64 3.26
C THR A 148 2.62 10.74 2.55
N VAL A 149 3.02 11.81 3.24
CA VAL A 149 3.65 12.99 2.63
C VAL A 149 4.93 12.66 1.87
N PRO A 150 5.88 11.85 2.38
CA PRO A 150 7.09 11.50 1.63
C PRO A 150 6.79 10.75 0.33
N VAL A 151 5.84 9.80 0.37
CA VAL A 151 5.49 9.02 -0.83
C VAL A 151 4.81 9.89 -1.88
N LEU A 152 3.89 10.76 -1.47
CA LEU A 152 3.25 11.72 -2.36
C LEU A 152 4.26 12.73 -2.93
N ALA A 153 5.21 13.19 -2.12
CA ALA A 153 6.26 14.11 -2.57
C ALA A 153 7.15 13.46 -3.65
N LEU A 154 7.54 12.18 -3.47
CA LEU A 154 8.29 11.44 -4.48
C LEU A 154 7.50 11.27 -5.78
N CYS A 155 6.20 10.96 -5.71
CA CYS A 155 5.34 10.87 -6.89
C CYS A 155 5.20 12.22 -7.61
N LEU A 156 5.10 13.32 -6.86
CA LEU A 156 4.98 14.67 -7.42
C LEU A 156 6.26 15.15 -8.12
N ILE A 157 7.44 14.81 -7.59
CA ILE A 157 8.73 15.15 -8.20
C ILE A 157 8.82 14.54 -9.60
N ILE A 158 8.40 13.30 -9.78
CA ILE A 158 8.45 12.62 -11.07
C ILE A 158 7.43 13.19 -12.06
N LEU A 159 6.23 13.54 -11.60
CA LEU A 159 5.21 14.16 -12.45
C LEU A 159 5.60 15.57 -12.93
N GLN A 160 6.49 16.27 -12.23
CA GLN A 160 6.93 17.63 -12.58
C GLN A 160 8.15 17.65 -13.50
N THR A 161 8.83 16.53 -13.72
CA THR A 161 9.90 16.46 -14.71
C THR A 161 9.27 16.25 -16.09
N PRO A 162 9.20 17.29 -16.96
CA PRO A 162 8.72 17.10 -18.32
C PRO A 162 9.70 16.19 -19.08
N PRO A 163 9.21 15.36 -19.99
CA PRO A 163 10.05 14.52 -20.86
C PRO A 163 10.99 15.34 -21.75
#